data_3b35f09dab6247eecd2277ac7f77b4c0
#
_entry.id   3b35f09dab6247eecd2277ac7f77b4c0
#
_cell.length_a   1.000
_cell.length_b   1.000
_cell.length_c   1.000
_cell.angle_alpha   90.00
_cell.angle_beta   90.00
_cell.angle_gamma   90.00
#
_symmetry.space_group_name_H-M   'P 1'
#
loop_
_entity.id
_entity.type
_entity.pdbx_description
1 polymer ?
#
loop_
_entity_poly.entity_id
_entity_poly.type
_entity_poly.pdbx_seq_one_letter_code
_entity_poly.pdbx_strand_id
1 'polypeptide(L)'
;MSGMLIREFTHKNENHSHHKPHLYLDMDGVQCDFFKAWSEFEGVEGYKDIPRPEQSIKRLASSGPESVYEFFRDLDTLRGGLSVIKWLQQHDIDYTILSAPLRYEREASIKGKLEWLDNHHVGASESAVFASDKAKYATDSQGRPNVLIDDFGKNTVPWDEAGGIAIKHDPYDATPTINALERIYAI
;
A
#
# COMPACT_ATOMS: atom_id res chain seq x y z
N MET A 1 -1.45 62.30 -34.45
CA MET A 1 -0.40 61.71 -33.61
C MET A 1 -1.07 60.64 -32.77
N SER A 2 -0.82 59.41 -33.14
CA SER A 2 -1.49 58.21 -32.59
C SER A 2 -0.64 57.65 -31.44
N GLY A 3 -1.15 57.71 -30.22
CA GLY A 3 -0.52 57.13 -29.05
C GLY A 3 -0.90 55.65 -28.91
N MET A 4 0.06 54.79 -29.13
CA MET A 4 -0.09 53.35 -29.04
C MET A 4 0.06 52.94 -27.60
N LEU A 5 -1.02 52.48 -26.96
CA LEU A 5 -1.03 51.92 -25.62
C LEU A 5 -0.42 50.51 -25.64
N ILE A 6 0.76 50.39 -25.05
CA ILE A 6 1.42 49.10 -24.77
C ILE A 6 0.68 48.49 -23.59
N ARG A 7 -0.07 47.41 -23.81
CA ARG A 7 -0.60 46.55 -22.73
C ARG A 7 0.56 45.69 -22.23
N GLU A 8 1.02 45.95 -21.00
CA GLU A 8 1.87 45.08 -20.27
C GLU A 8 1.09 43.80 -19.94
N PHE A 9 1.47 42.68 -20.53
CA PHE A 9 1.06 41.37 -20.08
C PHE A 9 1.85 41.02 -18.80
N THR A 10 1.27 41.29 -17.65
CA THR A 10 1.75 40.72 -16.40
C THR A 10 1.52 39.20 -16.46
N HIS A 11 2.58 38.44 -16.68
CA HIS A 11 2.60 37.03 -16.40
C HIS A 11 2.35 36.86 -14.90
N LYS A 12 1.12 36.48 -14.55
CA LYS A 12 0.87 35.84 -13.25
C LYS A 12 1.67 34.56 -13.22
N ASN A 13 2.80 34.58 -12.50
CA ASN A 13 3.41 33.36 -12.01
C ASN A 13 2.40 32.68 -11.08
N GLU A 14 1.58 31.81 -11.64
CA GLU A 14 0.86 30.82 -10.85
C GLU A 14 1.92 29.89 -10.30
N ASN A 15 2.27 30.11 -9.03
CA ASN A 15 2.98 29.14 -8.21
C ASN A 15 2.07 27.89 -8.16
N HIS A 16 2.23 27.01 -9.12
CA HIS A 16 1.76 25.65 -9.01
C HIS A 16 2.66 24.99 -7.95
N SER A 17 2.24 25.10 -6.68
CA SER A 17 2.74 24.18 -5.67
C SER A 17 2.42 22.79 -6.21
N HIS A 18 3.44 22.08 -6.71
CA HIS A 18 3.29 20.70 -7.15
C HIS A 18 2.78 19.90 -5.95
N HIS A 19 1.47 19.68 -5.93
CA HIS A 19 0.86 18.86 -4.90
C HIS A 19 1.38 17.43 -5.09
N LYS A 20 2.19 16.99 -4.13
CA LYS A 20 2.66 15.60 -4.12
C LYS A 20 1.47 14.69 -3.78
N PRO A 21 1.21 13.64 -4.56
CA PRO A 21 0.14 12.70 -4.25
C PRO A 21 0.41 11.99 -2.93
N HIS A 22 -0.65 11.68 -2.17
CA HIS A 22 -0.52 10.86 -0.97
C HIS A 22 -0.25 9.41 -1.34
N LEU A 23 0.61 8.73 -0.56
CA LEU A 23 1.04 7.37 -0.82
C LEU A 23 0.38 6.40 0.15
N TYR A 24 -0.22 5.36 -0.39
CA TYR A 24 -0.72 4.19 0.33
C TYR A 24 0.16 2.98 0.05
N LEU A 25 0.50 2.23 1.09
CA LEU A 25 1.37 1.07 1.04
C LEU A 25 0.66 -0.15 1.62
N ASP A 26 0.52 -1.22 0.82
CA ASP A 26 -0.03 -2.48 1.32
C ASP A 26 0.95 -3.20 2.25
N MET A 27 0.43 -4.16 3.00
CA MET A 27 1.19 -5.01 3.92
C MET A 27 1.48 -6.40 3.33
N ASP A 28 0.40 -7.18 3.12
CA ASP A 28 0.47 -8.59 2.74
C ASP A 28 1.03 -8.75 1.32
N GLY A 29 2.12 -9.49 1.16
CA GLY A 29 2.80 -9.63 -0.14
C GLY A 29 3.66 -8.44 -0.55
N VAL A 30 3.70 -7.37 0.23
CA VAL A 30 4.57 -6.20 0.02
C VAL A 30 5.62 -6.11 1.12
N GLN A 31 5.22 -5.99 2.37
CA GLN A 31 6.10 -5.83 3.52
C GLN A 31 6.30 -7.13 4.29
N CYS A 32 5.26 -7.95 4.38
CA CYS A 32 5.23 -9.22 5.09
C CYS A 32 4.78 -10.36 4.19
N ASP A 33 5.34 -11.56 4.43
CA ASP A 33 5.15 -12.75 3.59
C ASP A 33 3.93 -13.56 4.03
N PHE A 34 2.76 -12.95 3.85
CA PHE A 34 1.47 -13.59 4.08
C PHE A 34 1.33 -14.87 3.26
N PHE A 35 1.75 -14.89 2.00
CA PHE A 35 1.55 -16.02 1.10
C PHE A 35 2.36 -17.24 1.49
N LYS A 36 3.59 -17.05 2.00
CA LYS A 36 4.41 -18.13 2.56
C LYS A 36 3.73 -18.71 3.82
N ALA A 37 3.40 -17.84 4.79
CA ALA A 37 2.75 -18.28 6.03
C ALA A 37 1.41 -18.99 5.77
N TRP A 38 0.64 -18.51 4.79
CA TRP A 38 -0.62 -19.15 4.40
C TRP A 38 -0.40 -20.52 3.75
N SER A 39 0.66 -20.67 2.93
CA SER A 39 1.05 -21.98 2.35
C SER A 39 1.46 -22.97 3.44
N GLU A 40 2.26 -22.52 4.40
CA GLU A 40 2.70 -23.31 5.55
C GLU A 40 1.51 -23.75 6.42
N PHE A 41 0.56 -22.85 6.67
CA PHE A 41 -0.70 -23.19 7.38
C PHE A 41 -1.50 -24.29 6.68
N GLU A 42 -1.52 -24.31 5.34
CA GLU A 42 -2.22 -25.33 4.54
C GLU A 42 -1.35 -26.56 4.25
N GLY A 43 -0.05 -26.54 4.59
CA GLY A 43 0.86 -27.65 4.35
C GLY A 43 1.17 -27.88 2.86
N VAL A 44 1.20 -26.83 2.05
CA VAL A 44 1.51 -26.85 0.63
C VAL A 44 2.79 -26.06 0.30
N GLU A 45 3.42 -26.33 -0.85
CA GLU A 45 4.68 -25.65 -1.22
C GLU A 45 4.48 -24.18 -1.55
N GLY A 46 3.36 -23.81 -2.19
CA GLY A 46 3.08 -22.45 -2.59
C GLY A 46 1.59 -22.09 -2.51
N TYR A 47 1.28 -20.83 -2.32
CA TYR A 47 -0.11 -20.37 -2.15
C TYR A 47 -1.00 -20.67 -3.38
N LYS A 48 -0.41 -20.86 -4.58
CA LYS A 48 -1.14 -21.24 -5.79
C LYS A 48 -1.62 -22.69 -5.75
N ASP A 49 -1.00 -23.50 -4.88
CA ASP A 49 -1.35 -24.91 -4.69
C ASP A 49 -2.42 -25.10 -3.63
N ILE A 50 -2.84 -24.01 -2.97
CA ILE A 50 -3.91 -24.04 -1.96
C ILE A 50 -5.23 -24.40 -2.62
N PRO A 51 -5.80 -25.57 -2.34
CA PRO A 51 -7.11 -25.92 -2.88
C PRO A 51 -8.19 -25.11 -2.16
N ARG A 52 -9.10 -24.51 -2.94
CA ARG A 52 -10.23 -23.75 -2.41
C ARG A 52 -9.81 -22.62 -1.45
N PRO A 53 -9.14 -21.56 -1.96
CA PRO A 53 -8.59 -20.49 -1.14
C PRO A 53 -9.58 -19.84 -0.16
N GLU A 54 -10.84 -19.65 -0.57
CA GLU A 54 -11.88 -19.09 0.33
C GLU A 54 -12.18 -19.99 1.56
N GLN A 55 -12.14 -21.31 1.38
CA GLN A 55 -12.34 -22.23 2.49
C GLN A 55 -11.11 -22.28 3.40
N SER A 56 -9.93 -22.12 2.83
CA SER A 56 -8.68 -22.02 3.58
C SER A 56 -8.68 -20.78 4.48
N ILE A 57 -9.05 -19.62 3.96
CA ILE A 57 -9.20 -18.40 4.76
C ILE A 57 -10.23 -18.57 5.88
N LYS A 58 -11.33 -19.31 5.64
CA LYS A 58 -12.29 -19.63 6.69
C LYS A 58 -11.70 -20.57 7.75
N ARG A 59 -10.85 -21.54 7.37
CA ARG A 59 -10.16 -22.40 8.35
C ARG A 59 -9.21 -21.60 9.22
N LEU A 60 -8.41 -20.72 8.62
CA LEU A 60 -7.54 -19.81 9.38
C LEU A 60 -8.36 -19.00 10.38
N ALA A 61 -9.45 -18.37 9.97
CA ALA A 61 -10.32 -17.63 10.86
C ALA A 61 -10.94 -18.52 11.96
N SER A 62 -11.31 -19.78 11.63
CA SER A 62 -11.89 -20.73 12.58
C SER A 62 -10.88 -21.28 13.60
N SER A 63 -9.58 -21.01 13.46
CA SER A 63 -8.58 -21.36 14.47
C SER A 63 -8.69 -20.52 15.74
N GLY A 64 -9.51 -19.48 15.71
CA GLY A 64 -9.81 -18.59 16.84
C GLY A 64 -9.01 -17.29 16.84
N PRO A 65 -9.48 -16.30 17.59
CA PRO A 65 -8.91 -14.96 17.56
C PRO A 65 -7.44 -14.88 17.97
N GLU A 66 -7.00 -15.69 18.96
CA GLU A 66 -5.60 -15.71 19.38
C GLU A 66 -4.69 -16.25 18.28
N SER A 67 -5.07 -17.36 17.64
CA SER A 67 -4.30 -17.94 16.53
C SER A 67 -4.22 -17.01 15.32
N VAL A 68 -5.31 -16.31 15.01
CA VAL A 68 -5.34 -15.31 13.92
C VAL A 68 -4.44 -14.12 14.26
N TYR A 69 -4.50 -13.61 15.48
CA TYR A 69 -3.62 -12.54 15.94
C TYR A 69 -2.15 -12.94 15.81
N GLU A 70 -1.76 -14.11 16.34
CA GLU A 70 -0.40 -14.63 16.27
C GLU A 70 0.05 -14.82 14.82
N PHE A 71 -0.81 -15.38 13.97
CA PHE A 71 -0.53 -15.58 12.55
C PHE A 71 -0.09 -14.26 11.88
N PHE A 72 -0.82 -13.16 12.08
CA PHE A 72 -0.47 -11.87 11.47
C PHE A 72 0.68 -11.15 12.17
N ARG A 73 0.84 -11.32 13.49
CA ARG A 73 1.95 -10.74 14.25
C ARG A 73 3.30 -11.33 13.85
N ASP A 74 3.34 -12.62 13.53
CA ASP A 74 4.57 -13.38 13.38
C ASP A 74 4.96 -13.60 11.89
N LEU A 75 4.33 -12.89 10.95
CA LEU A 75 4.68 -12.97 9.53
C LEU A 75 6.14 -12.57 9.29
N ASP A 76 6.82 -13.34 8.44
CA ASP A 76 8.16 -12.98 7.96
C ASP A 76 8.15 -11.67 7.17
N THR A 77 9.27 -10.95 7.17
CA THR A 77 9.43 -9.74 6.36
C THR A 77 9.76 -10.04 4.92
N LEU A 78 9.31 -9.17 4.00
CA LEU A 78 9.71 -9.17 2.59
C LEU A 78 10.72 -8.06 2.32
N ARG A 79 11.88 -8.44 1.81
CA ARG A 79 13.01 -7.54 1.60
C ARG A 79 12.68 -6.39 0.63
N GLY A 80 11.88 -6.66 -0.41
CA GLY A 80 11.48 -5.65 -1.38
C GLY A 80 10.69 -4.51 -0.74
N GLY A 81 9.66 -4.83 0.05
CA GLY A 81 8.85 -3.83 0.76
C GLY A 81 9.64 -3.03 1.78
N LEU A 82 10.50 -3.69 2.57
CA LEU A 82 11.37 -2.97 3.52
C LEU A 82 12.35 -2.02 2.81
N SER A 83 12.82 -2.37 1.60
CA SER A 83 13.65 -1.47 0.79
C SER A 83 12.88 -0.25 0.31
N VAL A 84 11.62 -0.42 -0.06
CA VAL A 84 10.72 0.70 -0.41
C VAL A 84 10.51 1.62 0.80
N ILE A 85 10.19 1.08 1.98
CA ILE A 85 10.02 1.85 3.20
C ILE A 85 11.25 2.67 3.53
N LYS A 86 12.43 2.05 3.48
CA LYS A 86 13.70 2.73 3.71
C LYS A 86 13.91 3.88 2.73
N TRP A 87 13.59 3.66 1.45
CA TRP A 87 13.68 4.71 0.43
C TRP A 87 12.72 5.86 0.71
N LEU A 88 11.45 5.58 1.07
CA LEU A 88 10.46 6.60 1.46
C LEU A 88 10.94 7.44 2.63
N GLN A 89 11.45 6.80 3.68
CA GLN A 89 12.01 7.48 4.86
C GLN A 89 13.23 8.36 4.52
N GLN A 90 14.11 7.90 3.62
CA GLN A 90 15.28 8.66 3.17
C GLN A 90 14.92 9.93 2.37
N HIS A 91 13.73 9.96 1.76
CA HIS A 91 13.26 11.09 0.94
C HIS A 91 12.14 11.89 1.60
N ASP A 92 11.89 11.67 2.91
CA ASP A 92 10.85 12.34 3.69
C ASP A 92 9.47 12.30 3.00
N ILE A 93 9.11 11.12 2.46
CA ILE A 93 7.81 10.89 1.83
C ILE A 93 6.90 10.21 2.85
N ASP A 94 5.86 10.92 3.26
CA ASP A 94 4.81 10.39 4.12
C ASP A 94 3.98 9.33 3.39
N TYR A 95 3.61 8.28 4.12
CA TYR A 95 2.76 7.23 3.61
C TYR A 95 1.78 6.71 4.66
N THR A 96 0.69 6.12 4.20
CA THR A 96 -0.30 5.44 5.04
C THR A 96 -0.31 3.95 4.69
N ILE A 97 -0.27 3.09 5.68
CA ILE A 97 -0.52 1.66 5.47
C ILE A 97 -2.00 1.47 5.12
N LEU A 98 -2.27 0.78 4.00
CA LEU A 98 -3.62 0.44 3.56
C LEU A 98 -3.71 -1.07 3.30
N SER A 99 -4.18 -1.82 4.29
CA SER A 99 -4.21 -3.28 4.26
C SER A 99 -5.62 -3.82 4.44
N ALA A 100 -5.95 -4.91 3.73
CA ALA A 100 -7.21 -5.60 3.94
C ALA A 100 -7.12 -6.44 5.22
N PRO A 101 -8.08 -6.32 6.15
CA PRO A 101 -8.16 -7.22 7.28
C PRO A 101 -8.74 -8.56 6.85
N LEU A 102 -8.50 -9.60 7.63
CA LEU A 102 -9.16 -10.87 7.40
C LEU A 102 -10.69 -10.70 7.47
N ARG A 103 -11.42 -11.29 6.54
CA ARG A 103 -12.88 -11.11 6.44
C ARG A 103 -13.63 -11.61 7.69
N TYR A 104 -13.13 -12.71 8.26
CA TYR A 104 -13.58 -13.29 9.53
C TYR A 104 -12.46 -13.07 10.54
N GLU A 105 -12.77 -12.91 11.81
CA GLU A 105 -11.79 -12.52 12.85
C GLU A 105 -11.04 -11.21 12.53
N ARG A 106 -11.81 -10.22 12.08
CA ARG A 106 -11.30 -8.92 11.62
C ARG A 106 -10.44 -8.24 12.68
N GLU A 107 -10.93 -8.16 13.92
CA GLU A 107 -10.25 -7.45 15.02
C GLU A 107 -8.92 -8.12 15.39
N ALA A 108 -8.90 -9.44 15.45
CA ALA A 108 -7.69 -10.19 15.73
C ALA A 108 -6.63 -10.00 14.64
N SER A 109 -7.04 -10.03 13.36
CA SER A 109 -6.12 -9.79 12.25
C SER A 109 -5.55 -8.35 12.23
N ILE A 110 -6.36 -7.35 12.55
CA ILE A 110 -5.92 -5.96 12.67
C ILE A 110 -4.92 -5.82 13.82
N LYS A 111 -5.23 -6.38 14.99
CA LYS A 111 -4.33 -6.34 16.15
C LYS A 111 -2.97 -6.95 15.84
N GLY A 112 -2.93 -8.12 15.20
CA GLY A 112 -1.69 -8.77 14.79
C GLY A 112 -0.89 -7.92 13.79
N LYS A 113 -1.56 -7.33 12.79
CA LYS A 113 -0.94 -6.45 11.81
C LYS A 113 -0.36 -5.17 12.43
N LEU A 114 -1.06 -4.56 13.37
CA LEU A 114 -0.56 -3.37 14.08
C LEU A 114 0.69 -3.69 14.88
N GLU A 115 0.69 -4.79 15.63
CA GLU A 115 1.87 -5.21 16.38
C GLU A 115 3.03 -5.61 15.46
N TRP A 116 2.75 -6.22 14.31
CA TRP A 116 3.77 -6.47 13.30
C TRP A 116 4.44 -5.17 12.82
N LEU A 117 3.64 -4.12 12.52
CA LEU A 117 4.16 -2.81 12.10
C LEU A 117 5.05 -2.18 13.17
N ASP A 118 4.66 -2.26 14.44
CA ASP A 118 5.41 -1.72 15.58
C ASP A 118 6.73 -2.50 15.78
N ASN A 119 6.68 -3.82 15.75
CA ASN A 119 7.84 -4.70 15.92
C ASN A 119 8.90 -4.52 14.82
N HIS A 120 8.48 -4.15 13.62
CA HIS A 120 9.38 -3.95 12.48
C HIS A 120 9.71 -2.47 12.21
N HIS A 121 9.34 -1.57 13.12
CA HIS A 121 9.65 -0.13 13.06
C HIS A 121 9.22 0.52 11.75
N VAL A 122 8.10 0.10 11.19
CA VAL A 122 7.56 0.66 9.94
C VAL A 122 7.08 2.10 10.13
N GLY A 123 6.74 2.50 11.37
CA GLY A 123 6.48 3.89 11.74
C GLY A 123 5.12 4.44 11.31
N ALA A 124 4.20 3.60 10.84
CA ALA A 124 2.90 4.02 10.31
C ALA A 124 1.71 3.31 10.96
N SER A 125 1.92 2.63 12.10
CA SER A 125 0.85 1.88 12.80
C SER A 125 -0.30 2.77 13.26
N GLU A 126 0.00 3.97 13.78
CA GLU A 126 -1.01 4.91 14.29
C GLU A 126 -1.95 5.46 13.21
N SER A 127 -1.47 5.54 11.95
CA SER A 127 -2.24 6.04 10.81
C SER A 127 -2.71 4.94 9.87
N ALA A 128 -2.50 3.67 10.20
CA ALA A 128 -2.85 2.54 9.36
C ALA A 128 -4.36 2.45 9.12
N VAL A 129 -4.73 2.21 7.86
CA VAL A 129 -6.12 2.04 7.42
C VAL A 129 -6.36 0.59 7.03
N PHE A 130 -7.41 0.00 7.60
CA PHE A 130 -7.80 -1.39 7.31
C PHE A 130 -9.11 -1.43 6.53
N ALA A 131 -9.00 -1.64 5.22
CA ALA A 131 -10.13 -1.66 4.30
C ALA A 131 -9.96 -2.72 3.20
N SER A 132 -11.05 -3.44 2.89
CA SER A 132 -11.07 -4.42 1.80
C SER A 132 -11.27 -3.76 0.43
N ASP A 133 -11.98 -2.63 0.38
CA ASP A 133 -12.19 -1.82 -0.83
C ASP A 133 -11.19 -0.66 -0.83
N LYS A 134 -10.00 -0.92 -1.35
CA LYS A 134 -8.91 0.06 -1.40
C LYS A 134 -9.19 1.19 -2.39
N ALA A 135 -9.93 0.92 -3.46
CA ALA A 135 -10.19 1.90 -4.53
C ALA A 135 -10.90 3.18 -4.04
N LYS A 136 -11.57 3.13 -2.89
CA LYS A 136 -12.16 4.32 -2.23
C LYS A 136 -11.14 5.38 -1.84
N TYR A 137 -9.87 5.02 -1.76
CA TYR A 137 -8.76 5.90 -1.39
C TYR A 137 -7.93 6.34 -2.61
N ALA A 138 -8.34 5.98 -3.83
CA ALA A 138 -7.59 6.24 -5.05
C ALA A 138 -7.41 7.73 -5.36
N THR A 139 -8.35 8.56 -4.90
CA THR A 139 -8.27 10.02 -5.05
C THR A 139 -8.51 10.74 -3.72
N ASP A 140 -7.98 11.94 -3.61
CA ASP A 140 -8.27 12.82 -2.48
C ASP A 140 -9.65 13.49 -2.60
N SER A 141 -10.00 14.33 -1.61
CA SER A 141 -11.28 15.05 -1.59
C SER A 141 -11.48 16.05 -2.74
N GLN A 142 -10.42 16.36 -3.48
CA GLN A 142 -10.44 17.24 -4.65
C GLN A 142 -10.39 16.46 -5.96
N GLY A 143 -10.45 15.14 -5.91
CA GLY A 143 -10.35 14.24 -7.07
C GLY A 143 -8.93 14.11 -7.64
N ARG A 144 -7.89 14.51 -6.90
CA ARG A 144 -6.51 14.34 -7.33
C ARG A 144 -6.03 12.92 -7.01
N PRO A 145 -5.19 12.31 -7.89
CA PRO A 145 -4.76 10.94 -7.71
C PRO A 145 -3.90 10.76 -6.45
N ASN A 146 -4.15 9.65 -5.74
CA ASN A 146 -3.26 9.09 -4.74
C ASN A 146 -2.47 7.92 -5.35
N VAL A 147 -1.34 7.56 -4.74
CA VAL A 147 -0.50 6.43 -5.15
C VAL A 147 -0.80 5.22 -4.29
N LEU A 148 -0.88 4.03 -4.89
CA LEU A 148 -0.92 2.74 -4.18
C LEU A 148 0.27 1.88 -4.60
N ILE A 149 0.98 1.32 -3.63
CA ILE A 149 1.93 0.23 -3.82
C ILE A 149 1.31 -1.05 -3.29
N ASP A 150 1.07 -2.03 -4.18
CA ASP A 150 0.39 -3.28 -3.86
C ASP A 150 0.85 -4.37 -4.83
N ASP A 151 1.02 -5.62 -4.39
CA ASP A 151 1.45 -6.74 -5.22
C ASP A 151 0.29 -7.40 -6.00
N PHE A 152 -0.95 -7.09 -5.61
CA PHE A 152 -2.12 -7.83 -6.08
C PHE A 152 -2.94 -7.07 -7.12
N GLY A 153 -3.07 -7.65 -8.34
CA GLY A 153 -3.80 -7.03 -9.45
C GLY A 153 -5.28 -6.72 -9.14
N LYS A 154 -5.91 -7.46 -8.23
CA LYS A 154 -7.29 -7.16 -7.80
C LYS A 154 -7.42 -5.86 -7.00
N ASN A 155 -6.31 -5.31 -6.51
CA ASN A 155 -6.27 -4.01 -5.85
C ASN A 155 -5.78 -2.92 -6.80
N THR A 156 -4.71 -3.19 -7.58
CA THR A 156 -4.09 -2.19 -8.45
C THR A 156 -4.98 -1.78 -9.62
N VAL A 157 -5.69 -2.74 -10.26
CA VAL A 157 -6.56 -2.43 -11.39
C VAL A 157 -7.74 -1.53 -10.98
N PRO A 158 -8.56 -1.86 -9.95
CA PRO A 158 -9.63 -0.96 -9.52
C PRO A 158 -9.14 0.39 -9.01
N TRP A 159 -7.91 0.47 -8.46
CA TRP A 159 -7.31 1.72 -8.03
C TRP A 159 -7.05 2.65 -9.21
N ASP A 160 -6.45 2.16 -10.30
CA ASP A 160 -6.24 2.92 -11.53
C ASP A 160 -7.58 3.33 -12.18
N GLU A 161 -8.56 2.41 -12.22
CA GLU A 161 -9.90 2.69 -12.74
C GLU A 161 -10.64 3.79 -11.94
N ALA A 162 -10.33 3.91 -10.64
CA ALA A 162 -10.88 4.95 -9.77
C ALA A 162 -10.12 6.28 -9.84
N GLY A 163 -9.13 6.41 -10.74
CA GLY A 163 -8.38 7.64 -10.99
C GLY A 163 -7.12 7.82 -10.14
N GLY A 164 -6.68 6.79 -9.42
CA GLY A 164 -5.42 6.78 -8.70
C GLY A 164 -4.23 6.40 -9.60
N ILE A 165 -3.07 6.25 -8.99
CA ILE A 165 -1.83 5.76 -9.63
C ILE A 165 -1.42 4.49 -8.88
N ALA A 166 -1.55 3.32 -9.51
CA ALA A 166 -1.12 2.07 -8.91
C ALA A 166 0.29 1.68 -9.35
N ILE A 167 1.11 1.22 -8.41
CA ILE A 167 2.40 0.60 -8.63
C ILE A 167 2.28 -0.86 -8.20
N LYS A 168 2.29 -1.77 -9.18
CA LYS A 168 2.32 -3.19 -8.89
C LYS A 168 3.71 -3.58 -8.41
N HIS A 169 3.81 -3.93 -7.13
CA HIS A 169 5.06 -4.26 -6.48
C HIS A 169 5.50 -5.71 -6.74
N ASP A 170 6.82 -5.88 -6.92
CA ASP A 170 7.45 -7.21 -6.85
C ASP A 170 8.10 -7.36 -5.45
N PRO A 171 7.67 -8.32 -4.63
CA PRO A 171 8.19 -8.49 -3.27
C PRO A 171 9.69 -8.83 -3.19
N TYR A 172 10.27 -9.28 -4.30
CA TYR A 172 11.68 -9.69 -4.39
C TYR A 172 12.57 -8.65 -5.07
N ASP A 173 11.99 -7.70 -5.83
CA ASP A 173 12.71 -6.61 -6.50
C ASP A 173 12.03 -5.26 -6.31
N ALA A 174 12.59 -4.42 -5.44
CA ALA A 174 12.09 -3.07 -5.19
C ALA A 174 12.42 -2.07 -6.31
N THR A 175 13.33 -2.40 -7.22
CA THR A 175 13.86 -1.45 -8.23
C THR A 175 12.78 -0.85 -9.11
N PRO A 176 11.83 -1.62 -9.69
CA PRO A 176 10.77 -1.04 -10.52
C PRO A 176 9.88 -0.08 -9.73
N THR A 177 9.58 -0.42 -8.47
CA THR A 177 8.77 0.42 -7.57
C THR A 177 9.46 1.73 -7.25
N ILE A 178 10.75 1.69 -6.88
CA ILE A 178 11.55 2.87 -6.58
C ILE A 178 11.66 3.77 -7.81
N ASN A 179 11.96 3.22 -8.98
CA ASN A 179 12.02 3.97 -10.23
C ASN A 179 10.67 4.66 -10.60
N ALA A 180 9.55 4.05 -10.24
CA ALA A 180 8.23 4.66 -10.42
C ALA A 180 8.03 5.82 -9.43
N LEU A 181 8.41 5.64 -8.17
CA LEU A 181 8.34 6.67 -7.13
C LEU A 181 9.21 7.89 -7.47
N GLU A 182 10.45 7.69 -7.95
CA GLU A 182 11.34 8.78 -8.40
C GLU A 182 10.65 9.65 -9.46
N ARG A 183 9.98 9.02 -10.42
CA ARG A 183 9.23 9.76 -11.47
C ARG A 183 8.02 10.50 -10.93
N ILE A 184 7.26 9.88 -10.01
CA ILE A 184 6.04 10.48 -9.43
C ILE A 184 6.39 11.68 -8.55
N TYR A 185 7.43 11.57 -7.74
CA TYR A 185 7.83 12.60 -6.78
C TYR A 185 8.89 13.57 -7.32
N ALA A 186 9.37 13.36 -8.56
CA ALA A 186 10.37 14.18 -9.25
C ALA A 186 11.68 14.36 -8.44
N ILE A 187 12.23 13.26 -7.96
CA ILE A 187 13.48 13.18 -7.19
C ILE A 187 14.43 12.13 -7.76
#